data_0182066bada5d1768f43a3bed46c4dc9
#
_entry.id   0182066bada5d1768f43a3bed46c4dc9
#
_cell.length_a   1.000
_cell.length_b   1.000
_cell.length_c   1.000
_cell.angle_alpha   90.00
_cell.angle_beta   90.00
_cell.angle_gamma   90.00
#
_symmetry.space_group_name_H-M   'P 1'
#
loop_
_entity.id
_entity.type
_entity.pdbx_description
1 polymer ?
#
loop_
_entity_poly.entity_id
_entity_poly.type
_entity_poly.pdbx_seq_one_letter_code
_entity_poly.pdbx_strand_id
1 'polypeptide(L)'
;MSHESKGPSKAPEFVAALKGAGFDFFCGVPCSLLKGLVSLLDHDESAHYISATREDSALGMAAGAYLGGKRPMVLMQNSGLGVSVNALASLSTMYDLPALLVISWRGEPSLNDAPEHILMGQIMLPILDLLKIPYRVLSPGTPVEPEVAWAKKEMLATKKPVALVAKAGVLE
;
A
#
# COMPACT_ATOMS: atom_id res chain seq x y z
N MET A 1 -18.11 8.96 23.56
CA MET A 1 -17.35 8.62 22.34
C MET A 1 -17.08 9.92 21.61
N SER A 2 -15.90 10.50 21.84
CA SER A 2 -15.50 11.74 21.17
C SER A 2 -15.18 11.41 19.71
N HIS A 3 -16.03 11.85 18.77
CA HIS A 3 -15.68 11.95 17.37
C HIS A 3 -14.58 13.02 17.27
N GLU A 4 -13.31 12.60 17.35
CA GLU A 4 -12.25 13.44 16.80
C GLU A 4 -12.60 13.66 15.33
N SER A 5 -12.73 14.91 14.94
CA SER A 5 -12.97 15.30 13.56
C SER A 5 -11.78 14.79 12.72
N LYS A 6 -11.99 13.71 11.98
CA LYS A 6 -11.01 13.26 10.99
C LYS A 6 -10.76 14.44 10.04
N GLY A 7 -9.53 14.90 9.96
CA GLY A 7 -9.13 15.88 8.96
C GLY A 7 -9.49 15.42 7.54
N PRO A 8 -9.40 16.31 6.53
CA PRO A 8 -9.69 15.93 5.15
C PRO A 8 -8.78 14.76 4.71
N SER A 9 -9.35 13.81 3.95
CA SER A 9 -8.58 12.70 3.38
C SER A 9 -7.42 13.21 2.52
N LYS A 10 -6.26 12.59 2.66
CA LYS A 10 -5.08 12.88 1.83
C LYS A 10 -5.05 12.07 0.53
N ALA A 11 -6.09 11.30 0.23
CA ALA A 11 -6.15 10.47 -0.97
C ALA A 11 -5.94 11.28 -2.27
N PRO A 12 -6.52 12.48 -2.47
CA PRO A 12 -6.26 13.27 -3.68
C PRO A 12 -4.79 13.69 -3.84
N GLU A 13 -4.17 14.17 -2.75
CA GLU A 13 -2.74 14.53 -2.74
C GLU A 13 -1.86 13.31 -3.01
N PHE A 14 -2.23 12.17 -2.44
CA PHE A 14 -1.49 10.92 -2.59
C PHE A 14 -1.54 10.40 -4.02
N VAL A 15 -2.71 10.42 -4.68
CA VAL A 15 -2.85 10.06 -6.10
C VAL A 15 -2.04 11.00 -6.99
N ALA A 16 -2.09 12.31 -6.73
CA ALA A 16 -1.30 13.28 -7.48
C ALA A 16 0.22 13.01 -7.32
N ALA A 17 0.68 12.73 -6.10
CA ALA A 17 2.07 12.38 -5.82
C ALA A 17 2.50 11.08 -6.52
N LEU A 18 1.65 10.04 -6.53
CA LEU A 18 1.92 8.79 -7.24
C LEU A 18 2.10 9.01 -8.74
N LYS A 19 1.17 9.73 -9.37
CA LYS A 19 1.25 10.06 -10.81
C LYS A 19 2.47 10.92 -11.13
N GLY A 20 2.71 11.97 -10.34
CA GLY A 20 3.92 12.82 -10.45
C GLY A 20 5.22 12.04 -10.29
N ALA A 21 5.23 11.01 -9.46
CA ALA A 21 6.34 10.08 -9.32
C ALA A 21 6.43 9.05 -10.47
N GLY A 22 5.43 9.01 -11.35
CA GLY A 22 5.39 8.13 -12.52
C GLY A 22 4.92 6.71 -12.22
N PHE A 23 4.16 6.50 -11.14
CA PHE A 23 3.40 5.26 -10.97
C PHE A 23 2.24 5.25 -11.97
N ASP A 24 2.12 4.19 -12.74
CA ASP A 24 1.22 4.10 -13.89
C ASP A 24 0.50 2.74 -14.04
N PHE A 25 0.58 1.91 -13.00
CA PHE A 25 -0.18 0.67 -12.88
C PHE A 25 -0.61 0.49 -11.42
N PHE A 26 -1.90 0.31 -11.20
CA PHE A 26 -2.49 0.23 -9.87
C PHE A 26 -3.35 -1.02 -9.77
N CYS A 27 -3.13 -1.83 -8.75
CA CYS A 27 -3.97 -3.00 -8.49
C CYS A 27 -4.05 -3.28 -7.00
N GLY A 28 -4.95 -4.18 -6.62
CA GLY A 28 -5.05 -4.61 -5.22
C GLY A 28 -6.45 -5.02 -4.81
N VAL A 29 -6.61 -5.30 -3.53
CA VAL A 29 -7.89 -5.68 -2.93
C VAL A 29 -8.44 -4.48 -2.16
N PRO A 30 -9.66 -4.00 -2.48
CA PRO A 30 -10.27 -2.85 -1.82
C PRO A 30 -10.40 -3.03 -0.31
N CYS A 31 -10.14 -1.96 0.44
CA CYS A 31 -10.28 -1.92 1.89
C CYS A 31 -10.94 -0.61 2.33
N SER A 32 -11.75 -0.64 3.40
CA SER A 32 -12.48 0.51 3.89
C SER A 32 -11.59 1.70 4.29
N LEU A 33 -10.39 1.44 4.85
CA LEU A 33 -9.42 2.49 5.21
C LEU A 33 -8.70 3.09 3.99
N LEU A 34 -8.86 2.51 2.80
CA LEU A 34 -8.31 2.99 1.54
C LEU A 34 -9.41 3.40 0.55
N LYS A 35 -10.66 3.54 1.01
CA LYS A 35 -11.82 3.78 0.13
C LYS A 35 -11.70 5.06 -0.71
N GLY A 36 -11.12 6.13 -0.15
CA GLY A 36 -10.87 7.37 -0.88
C GLY A 36 -9.84 7.17 -2.00
N LEU A 37 -8.75 6.48 -1.69
CA LEU A 37 -7.73 6.13 -2.69
C LEU A 37 -8.30 5.24 -3.79
N VAL A 38 -9.02 4.16 -3.42
CA VAL A 38 -9.64 3.24 -4.38
C VAL A 38 -10.63 3.96 -5.28
N SER A 39 -11.51 4.79 -4.71
CA SER A 39 -12.50 5.55 -5.48
C SER A 39 -11.87 6.47 -6.51
N LEU A 40 -10.81 7.18 -6.13
CA LEU A 40 -10.10 8.07 -7.06
C LEU A 40 -9.42 7.32 -8.19
N LEU A 41 -8.81 6.17 -7.91
CA LEU A 41 -8.16 5.35 -8.93
C LEU A 41 -9.15 4.66 -9.86
N ASP A 42 -10.29 4.21 -9.34
CA ASP A 42 -11.33 3.51 -10.09
C ASP A 42 -12.07 4.44 -11.09
N HIS A 43 -12.26 5.72 -10.71
CA HIS A 43 -12.90 6.72 -11.56
C HIS A 43 -11.92 7.44 -12.53
N ASP A 44 -10.63 7.13 -12.46
CA ASP A 44 -9.61 7.76 -13.27
C ASP A 44 -9.23 6.87 -14.46
N GLU A 45 -9.81 7.12 -15.61
CA GLU A 45 -9.55 6.35 -16.83
C GLU A 45 -8.06 6.24 -17.21
N SER A 46 -7.22 7.18 -16.75
CA SER A 46 -5.78 7.16 -16.98
C SER A 46 -5.00 6.30 -15.98
N ALA A 47 -5.63 5.86 -14.88
CA ALA A 47 -4.92 5.18 -13.79
C ALA A 47 -4.70 3.68 -14.03
N HIS A 48 -5.41 3.05 -14.96
CA HIS A 48 -5.33 1.59 -15.20
C HIS A 48 -5.43 0.77 -13.89
N TYR A 49 -6.43 1.10 -13.04
CA TYR A 49 -6.66 0.38 -11.79
C TYR A 49 -7.36 -0.96 -12.03
N ILE A 50 -6.85 -2.02 -11.40
CA ILE A 50 -7.41 -3.38 -11.48
C ILE A 50 -7.70 -3.88 -10.06
N SER A 51 -8.98 -4.09 -9.76
CA SER A 51 -9.39 -4.75 -8.52
C SER A 51 -9.08 -6.25 -8.61
N ALA A 52 -8.24 -6.74 -7.71
CA ALA A 52 -7.87 -8.15 -7.63
C ALA A 52 -8.78 -8.89 -6.65
N THR A 53 -8.92 -10.20 -6.85
CA THR A 53 -9.68 -11.07 -5.94
C THR A 53 -8.87 -11.50 -4.73
N ARG A 54 -7.54 -11.43 -4.81
CA ARG A 54 -6.60 -11.80 -3.75
C ARG A 54 -5.33 -10.95 -3.85
N GLU A 55 -4.70 -10.68 -2.73
CA GLU A 55 -3.51 -9.82 -2.64
C GLU A 55 -2.28 -10.46 -3.27
N ASP A 56 -2.10 -11.77 -3.13
CA ASP A 56 -1.02 -12.50 -3.80
C ASP A 56 -1.17 -12.49 -5.34
N SER A 57 -2.41 -12.54 -5.84
CA SER A 57 -2.69 -12.35 -7.27
C SER A 57 -2.37 -10.94 -7.72
N ALA A 58 -2.68 -9.91 -6.91
CA ALA A 58 -2.30 -8.53 -7.19
C ALA A 58 -0.78 -8.36 -7.31
N LEU A 59 0.01 -9.05 -6.46
CA LEU A 59 1.47 -9.05 -6.59
C LEU A 59 1.94 -9.69 -7.90
N GLY A 60 1.28 -10.76 -8.35
CA GLY A 60 1.53 -11.35 -9.67
C GLY A 60 1.25 -10.39 -10.82
N MET A 61 0.12 -9.64 -10.74
CA MET A 61 -0.21 -8.59 -11.73
C MET A 61 0.84 -7.47 -11.72
N ALA A 62 1.25 -7.01 -10.54
CA ALA A 62 2.28 -5.98 -10.40
C ALA A 62 3.64 -6.45 -10.96
N ALA A 63 4.02 -7.69 -10.72
CA ALA A 63 5.23 -8.30 -11.28
C ALA A 63 5.19 -8.31 -12.82
N GLY A 64 4.07 -8.75 -13.40
CA GLY A 64 3.86 -8.72 -14.86
C GLY A 64 3.88 -7.30 -15.43
N ALA A 65 3.24 -6.35 -14.77
CA ALA A 65 3.24 -4.95 -15.17
C ALA A 65 4.67 -4.36 -15.14
N TYR A 66 5.44 -4.65 -14.10
CA TYR A 66 6.85 -4.21 -14.02
C TYR A 66 7.70 -4.78 -15.15
N LEU A 67 7.56 -6.07 -15.48
CA LEU A 67 8.25 -6.70 -16.61
C LEU A 67 7.80 -6.08 -17.95
N GLY A 68 6.56 -5.58 -18.03
CA GLY A 68 6.02 -4.80 -19.15
C GLY A 68 6.46 -3.33 -19.16
N GLY A 69 7.38 -2.90 -18.28
CA GLY A 69 7.93 -1.55 -18.23
C GLY A 69 7.09 -0.55 -17.42
N LYS A 70 6.07 -1.01 -16.69
CA LYS A 70 5.24 -0.18 -15.81
C LYS A 70 5.86 -0.01 -14.43
N ARG A 71 5.41 1.00 -13.70
CA ARG A 71 5.77 1.19 -12.28
C ARG A 71 4.55 0.89 -11.40
N PRO A 72 4.48 -0.34 -10.86
CA PRO A 72 3.28 -0.80 -10.17
C PRO A 72 3.18 -0.30 -8.73
N MET A 73 1.92 -0.08 -8.30
CA MET A 73 1.51 0.06 -6.92
C MET A 73 0.44 -0.99 -6.61
N VAL A 74 0.58 -1.66 -5.45
CA VAL A 74 -0.39 -2.64 -4.95
C VAL A 74 -0.99 -2.12 -3.65
N LEU A 75 -2.31 -1.99 -3.59
CA LEU A 75 -3.02 -1.63 -2.37
C LEU A 75 -3.62 -2.86 -1.70
N MET A 76 -3.57 -2.89 -0.36
CA MET A 76 -4.12 -4.00 0.42
C MET A 76 -4.40 -3.61 1.87
N GLN A 77 -5.22 -4.38 2.55
CA GLN A 77 -5.27 -4.36 4.01
C GLN A 77 -4.07 -5.15 4.58
N ASN A 78 -3.67 -4.89 5.83
CA ASN A 78 -2.59 -5.64 6.48
C ASN A 78 -2.87 -7.15 6.60
N SER A 79 -4.12 -7.59 6.65
CA SER A 79 -4.46 -9.03 6.54
C SER A 79 -4.02 -9.62 5.19
N GLY A 80 -4.12 -8.83 4.13
CA GLY A 80 -3.63 -9.19 2.80
C GLY A 80 -2.10 -9.32 2.71
N LEU A 81 -1.36 -8.56 3.53
CA LEU A 81 0.08 -8.77 3.67
C LEU A 81 0.37 -10.20 4.18
N GLY A 82 -0.41 -10.69 5.16
CA GLY A 82 -0.29 -12.07 5.64
C GLY A 82 -0.49 -13.11 4.54
N VAL A 83 -1.52 -12.91 3.69
CA VAL A 83 -1.77 -13.75 2.51
C VAL A 83 -0.62 -13.69 1.50
N SER A 84 0.05 -12.57 1.43
CA SER A 84 1.07 -12.25 0.41
C SER A 84 2.50 -12.64 0.77
N VAL A 85 2.76 -13.10 1.99
CA VAL A 85 4.13 -13.38 2.50
C VAL A 85 4.93 -14.26 1.52
N ASN A 86 4.35 -15.36 1.05
CA ASN A 86 5.05 -16.25 0.11
C ASN A 86 5.30 -15.58 -1.24
N ALA A 87 4.33 -14.86 -1.80
CA ALA A 87 4.50 -14.16 -3.07
C ALA A 87 5.57 -13.05 -2.97
N LEU A 88 5.62 -12.32 -1.86
CA LEU A 88 6.65 -11.32 -1.62
C LEU A 88 8.05 -11.95 -1.50
N ALA A 89 8.18 -13.07 -0.80
CA ALA A 89 9.46 -13.76 -0.62
C ALA A 89 9.93 -14.46 -1.88
N SER A 90 9.05 -15.28 -2.52
CA SER A 90 9.44 -16.23 -3.57
C SER A 90 9.26 -15.67 -4.99
N LEU A 91 8.55 -14.56 -5.17
CA LEU A 91 8.39 -13.89 -6.47
C LEU A 91 9.03 -12.50 -6.41
N SER A 92 8.43 -11.55 -5.66
CA SER A 92 8.82 -10.15 -5.77
C SER A 92 10.26 -9.90 -5.34
N THR A 93 10.67 -10.44 -4.18
CA THR A 93 12.03 -10.25 -3.65
C THR A 93 13.07 -11.11 -4.37
N MET A 94 12.71 -12.33 -4.71
CA MET A 94 13.66 -13.29 -5.32
C MET A 94 14.05 -12.87 -6.74
N TYR A 95 13.11 -12.30 -7.51
CA TYR A 95 13.34 -11.97 -8.92
C TYR A 95 13.53 -10.48 -9.19
N ASP A 96 13.77 -9.65 -8.15
CA ASP A 96 13.97 -8.21 -8.28
C ASP A 96 12.79 -7.51 -9.01
N LEU A 97 11.58 -7.82 -8.56
CA LEU A 97 10.33 -7.28 -9.10
C LEU A 97 9.74 -6.24 -8.14
N PRO A 98 10.18 -4.98 -8.24
CA PRO A 98 9.76 -3.93 -7.33
C PRO A 98 8.30 -3.56 -7.51
N ALA A 99 7.64 -3.25 -6.41
CA ALA A 99 6.32 -2.64 -6.36
C ALA A 99 6.21 -1.75 -5.12
N LEU A 100 5.46 -0.66 -5.22
CA LEU A 100 5.04 0.08 -4.03
C LEU A 100 3.84 -0.64 -3.41
N LEU A 101 3.95 -1.03 -2.15
CA LEU A 101 2.87 -1.59 -1.36
C LEU A 101 2.22 -0.47 -0.54
N VAL A 102 0.94 -0.21 -0.75
CA VAL A 102 0.14 0.69 0.08
C VAL A 102 -0.74 -0.16 0.98
N ILE A 103 -0.37 -0.23 2.26
CA ILE A 103 -0.97 -1.16 3.22
C ILE A 103 -1.76 -0.37 4.26
N SER A 104 -3.07 -0.61 4.38
CA SER A 104 -3.86 -0.04 5.47
C SER A 104 -3.62 -0.79 6.77
N TRP A 105 -3.48 -0.03 7.87
CA TRP A 105 -3.20 -0.60 9.19
C TRP A 105 -4.48 -0.78 10.00
N ARG A 106 -5.15 -1.93 9.85
CA ARG A 106 -6.22 -2.36 10.75
C ARG A 106 -5.62 -2.98 12.02
N GLY A 107 -6.26 -2.76 13.16
CA GLY A 107 -5.76 -3.22 14.46
C GLY A 107 -4.47 -2.54 14.90
N GLU A 108 -4.24 -1.29 14.47
CA GLU A 108 -3.12 -0.47 14.93
C GLU A 108 -3.17 -0.36 16.48
N PRO A 109 -2.05 -0.68 17.20
CA PRO A 109 -2.09 -0.89 18.66
C PRO A 109 -2.55 0.30 19.49
N SER A 110 -2.48 1.52 18.97
CA SER A 110 -2.96 2.72 19.69
C SER A 110 -4.45 2.99 19.50
N LEU A 111 -5.13 2.24 18.64
CA LEU A 111 -6.55 2.43 18.32
C LEU A 111 -7.36 1.20 18.71
N ASN A 112 -8.64 1.43 19.04
CA ASN A 112 -9.59 0.34 19.23
C ASN A 112 -10.13 -0.11 17.87
N ASP A 113 -9.95 -1.37 17.51
CA ASP A 113 -10.45 -1.97 16.27
C ASP A 113 -11.15 -3.30 16.58
N ALA A 114 -11.77 -3.92 15.60
CA ALA A 114 -12.46 -5.19 15.74
C ALA A 114 -11.46 -6.31 16.13
N PRO A 115 -11.87 -7.27 16.99
CA PRO A 115 -10.97 -8.30 17.55
C PRO A 115 -10.16 -9.06 16.50
N GLU A 116 -10.74 -9.33 15.33
CA GLU A 116 -10.10 -10.04 14.22
C GLU A 116 -8.91 -9.29 13.60
N HIS A 117 -8.80 -7.98 13.85
CA HIS A 117 -7.71 -7.17 13.33
C HIS A 117 -6.53 -7.01 14.29
N ILE A 118 -6.75 -7.26 15.59
CA ILE A 118 -5.78 -6.93 16.65
C ILE A 118 -4.44 -7.63 16.42
N LEU A 119 -4.44 -8.94 16.23
CA LEU A 119 -3.20 -9.70 16.05
C LEU A 119 -2.46 -9.26 14.78
N MET A 120 -3.18 -9.13 13.65
CA MET A 120 -2.56 -8.67 12.39
C MET A 120 -2.02 -7.25 12.51
N GLY A 121 -2.68 -6.39 13.28
CA GLY A 121 -2.19 -5.04 13.56
C GLY A 121 -0.85 -5.03 14.31
N GLN A 122 -0.67 -5.96 15.24
CA GLN A 122 0.57 -6.09 16.02
C GLN A 122 1.72 -6.69 15.23
N ILE A 123 1.46 -7.68 14.36
CA ILE A 123 2.52 -8.44 13.66
C ILE A 123 2.85 -7.88 12.28
N MET A 124 2.11 -6.93 11.73
CA MET A 124 2.31 -6.41 10.38
C MET A 124 3.71 -5.84 10.16
N LEU A 125 4.17 -4.92 11.03
CA LEU A 125 5.52 -4.34 10.90
C LEU A 125 6.61 -5.40 11.10
N PRO A 126 6.54 -6.29 12.11
CA PRO A 126 7.42 -7.47 12.20
C PRO A 126 7.47 -8.34 10.92
N ILE A 127 6.36 -8.53 10.22
CA ILE A 127 6.36 -9.27 8.94
C ILE A 127 7.17 -8.51 7.87
N LEU A 128 7.00 -7.19 7.75
CA LEU A 128 7.80 -6.38 6.82
C LEU A 128 9.29 -6.44 7.17
N ASP A 129 9.64 -6.38 8.45
CA ASP A 129 11.02 -6.50 8.94
C ASP A 129 11.63 -7.87 8.59
N LEU A 130 10.91 -8.96 8.82
CA LEU A 130 11.33 -10.33 8.47
C LEU A 130 11.53 -10.51 6.96
N LEU A 131 10.67 -9.90 6.14
CA LEU A 131 10.79 -9.89 4.68
C LEU A 131 11.86 -8.91 4.18
N LYS A 132 12.46 -8.11 5.06
CA LYS A 132 13.41 -7.03 4.73
C LYS A 132 12.83 -6.03 3.73
N ILE A 133 11.53 -5.76 3.83
CA ILE A 133 10.83 -4.76 3.02
C ILE A 133 10.90 -3.43 3.76
N PRO A 134 11.59 -2.42 3.23
CA PRO A 134 11.63 -1.09 3.84
C PRO A 134 10.25 -0.46 3.83
N TYR A 135 9.88 0.21 4.92
CA TYR A 135 8.58 0.85 5.03
C TYR A 135 8.62 2.19 5.76
N ARG A 136 7.60 3.00 5.52
CA ARG A 136 7.29 4.21 6.33
C ARG A 136 5.81 4.23 6.66
N VAL A 137 5.50 4.83 7.82
CA VAL A 137 4.12 4.93 8.32
C VAL A 137 3.56 6.31 8.01
N LEU A 138 2.42 6.33 7.32
CA LEU A 138 1.66 7.54 7.05
C LEU A 138 0.63 7.77 8.18
N SER A 139 0.76 8.89 8.86
CA SER A 139 -0.18 9.39 9.86
C SER A 139 -0.94 10.61 9.32
N PRO A 140 -2.04 11.06 9.93
CA PRO A 140 -2.80 12.22 9.43
C PRO A 140 -1.96 13.48 9.23
N GLY A 141 -0.92 13.70 10.03
CA GLY A 141 0.02 14.83 9.90
C GLY A 141 1.15 14.63 8.88
N THR A 142 1.35 13.42 8.33
CA THR A 142 2.49 13.13 7.44
C THR A 142 2.29 13.76 6.06
N PRO A 143 3.21 14.58 5.53
CA PRO A 143 3.19 15.02 4.13
C PRO A 143 3.36 13.82 3.20
N VAL A 144 2.47 13.63 2.24
CA VAL A 144 2.46 12.39 1.42
C VAL A 144 3.46 12.41 0.27
N GLU A 145 3.72 13.57 -0.32
CA GLU A 145 4.62 13.72 -1.47
C GLU A 145 6.07 13.28 -1.16
N PRO A 146 6.71 13.71 -0.06
CA PRO A 146 8.04 13.23 0.30
C PRO A 146 8.11 11.73 0.55
N GLU A 147 7.03 11.13 1.08
CA GLU A 147 6.97 9.71 1.36
C GLU A 147 6.85 8.88 0.07
N VAL A 148 6.06 9.34 -0.89
CA VAL A 148 5.97 8.73 -2.23
C VAL A 148 7.31 8.87 -2.97
N ALA A 149 7.97 10.03 -2.87
CA ALA A 149 9.28 10.25 -3.47
C ALA A 149 10.35 9.33 -2.87
N TRP A 150 10.34 9.16 -1.53
CA TRP A 150 11.21 8.20 -0.84
C TRP A 150 10.95 6.78 -1.32
N ALA A 151 9.69 6.35 -1.33
CA ALA A 151 9.32 4.99 -1.74
C ALA A 151 9.78 4.68 -3.17
N LYS A 152 9.58 5.61 -4.11
CA LYS A 152 10.10 5.49 -5.48
C LYS A 152 11.61 5.33 -5.50
N LYS A 153 12.34 6.21 -4.80
CA LYS A 153 13.81 6.19 -4.76
C LYS A 153 14.32 4.86 -4.23
N GLU A 154 13.77 4.40 -3.11
CA GLU A 154 14.17 3.15 -2.46
C GLU A 154 13.86 1.95 -3.35
N MET A 155 12.65 1.89 -3.93
CA MET A 155 12.22 0.84 -4.83
C MET A 155 13.13 0.72 -6.07
N LEU A 156 13.53 1.85 -6.66
CA LEU A 156 14.41 1.85 -7.84
C LEU A 156 15.87 1.49 -7.50
N ALA A 157 16.34 1.91 -6.32
CA ALA A 157 17.70 1.62 -5.86
C ALA A 157 17.89 0.15 -5.49
N THR A 158 16.91 -0.44 -4.83
CA THR A 158 17.00 -1.82 -4.32
C THR A 158 16.44 -2.87 -5.27
N LYS A 159 15.58 -2.48 -6.22
CA LYS A 159 14.76 -3.36 -7.06
C LYS A 159 13.91 -4.33 -6.23
N LYS A 160 13.47 -3.91 -5.05
CA LYS A 160 12.65 -4.70 -4.12
C LYS A 160 11.33 -3.97 -3.85
N PRO A 161 10.30 -4.67 -3.36
CA PRO A 161 9.11 -4.03 -2.82
C PRO A 161 9.45 -3.06 -1.70
N VAL A 162 8.65 -1.97 -1.62
CA VAL A 162 8.73 -0.96 -0.56
C VAL A 162 7.33 -0.68 -0.07
N ALA A 163 7.12 -0.42 1.22
CA ALA A 163 5.78 -0.22 1.76
C ALA A 163 5.56 1.20 2.31
N LEU A 164 4.38 1.75 2.05
CA LEU A 164 3.78 2.87 2.76
C LEU A 164 2.57 2.35 3.55
N VAL A 165 2.67 2.41 4.86
CA VAL A 165 1.66 1.90 5.79
C VAL A 165 0.76 3.04 6.22
N ALA A 166 -0.51 3.01 5.80
CA ALA A 166 -1.47 4.08 6.07
C ALA A 166 -2.28 3.78 7.35
N LYS A 167 -2.19 4.67 8.34
CA LYS A 167 -3.10 4.67 9.50
C LYS A 167 -4.52 5.08 9.09
N ALA A 168 -5.50 4.75 9.94
CA ALA A 168 -6.87 5.19 9.77
C ALA A 168 -6.96 6.73 9.61
N GLY A 169 -7.86 7.19 8.73
CA GLY A 169 -8.08 8.62 8.46
C GLY A 169 -7.10 9.25 7.45
N VAL A 170 -6.12 8.52 6.93
CA VAL A 170 -5.15 9.10 5.97
C VAL A 170 -5.66 9.03 4.53
N LEU A 171 -6.12 7.88 4.06
CA LEU A 171 -6.50 7.63 2.67
C LEU A 171 -7.96 7.19 2.48
N GLU A 172 -8.80 7.47 3.50
CA GLU A 172 -10.22 7.12 3.50
C GLU A 172 -11.07 8.01 2.58
#